data_6fed12dd1ab54422dce403f5506f014b
#
_entry.id   6fed12dd1ab54422dce403f5506f014b
#
_cell.length_a   1.000
_cell.length_b   1.000
_cell.length_c   1.000
_cell.angle_alpha   90.00
_cell.angle_beta   90.00
_cell.angle_gamma   90.00
#
_symmetry.space_group_name_H-M   'P 1'
#
loop_
_entity.id
_entity.type
_entity.pdbx_description
1 polymer ?
#
loop_
_entity_poly.entity_id
_entity_poly.type
_entity_poly.pdbx_seq_one_letter_code
_entity_poly.pdbx_strand_id
1 'polypeptide(L)'
;MRPFPPLPRAPDGNPGGLADGERFAGIRRDYGSADVAKLAGSFRIRHTLAEKGAARLWHLLRTEPFVPTLGALTGNQALQQVKAGLKAIYLSGWQVAADANTAGQMYPDQSLYPADSVPNVVRRINAALRRADQIAVSEGGADETEWMAPIVADAEAGFGGPLNSYELMRAMIEAGAAGVHFEDQLASEKKCGHLGGKVLVPIAQHIRTLNAARLAADIEGVPTVLLCRTDAYSAQLVTTDVDER
;
A
#
# COMPACT_ATOMS: atom_id res chain seq x y z
N MET A 1 -10.38 -27.75 31.06
CA MET A 1 -10.51 -27.40 29.66
C MET A 1 -9.36 -28.07 28.92
N ARG A 2 -9.63 -28.98 27.98
CA ARG A 2 -8.58 -29.58 27.14
C ARG A 2 -8.16 -28.53 26.10
N PRO A 3 -6.87 -28.33 25.88
CA PRO A 3 -6.43 -27.43 24.81
C PRO A 3 -6.94 -27.97 23.46
N PHE A 4 -7.40 -27.09 22.61
CA PHE A 4 -7.77 -27.45 21.24
C PHE A 4 -6.56 -28.11 20.54
N PRO A 5 -6.76 -29.18 19.79
CA PRO A 5 -5.68 -29.73 18.98
C PRO A 5 -5.20 -28.68 17.98
N PRO A 6 -3.89 -28.61 17.71
CA PRO A 6 -3.38 -27.70 16.70
C PRO A 6 -4.06 -27.97 15.36
N LEU A 7 -4.56 -26.91 14.70
CA LEU A 7 -5.12 -27.01 13.37
C LEU A 7 -4.06 -27.60 12.41
N PRO A 8 -4.45 -28.52 11.50
CA PRO A 8 -3.50 -29.04 10.54
C PRO A 8 -2.95 -27.90 9.69
N ARG A 9 -1.63 -27.85 9.54
CA ARG A 9 -0.97 -26.90 8.63
C ARG A 9 -1.52 -27.11 7.24
N ALA A 10 -1.97 -26.02 6.59
CA ALA A 10 -2.42 -26.08 5.21
C ALA A 10 -1.29 -26.64 4.32
N PRO A 11 -1.57 -27.60 3.44
CA PRO A 11 -0.53 -28.29 2.66
C PRO A 11 0.09 -27.45 1.55
N ASP A 12 -0.43 -26.29 1.22
CA ASP A 12 -0.08 -25.59 -0.01
C ASP A 12 0.38 -24.15 0.25
N GLY A 13 1.66 -23.94 0.09
CA GLY A 13 2.29 -22.63 0.05
C GLY A 13 3.38 -22.47 1.12
N ASN A 14 4.54 -22.11 0.65
CA ASN A 14 5.72 -21.84 1.46
C ASN A 14 5.37 -20.96 2.67
N PRO A 15 5.30 -21.46 3.90
CA PRO A 15 4.94 -20.66 5.06
C PRO A 15 6.10 -19.71 5.34
N GLY A 16 5.95 -18.41 4.99
CA GLY A 16 6.94 -17.40 5.30
C GLY A 16 8.18 -17.45 4.41
N GLY A 17 8.01 -17.64 3.08
CA GLY A 17 9.07 -17.41 2.12
C GLY A 17 9.13 -15.94 1.70
N LEU A 18 10.35 -15.41 1.51
CA LEU A 18 10.52 -14.12 0.86
C LEU A 18 9.85 -14.16 -0.52
N ALA A 19 9.14 -13.11 -0.89
CA ALA A 19 8.71 -12.94 -2.26
C ALA A 19 9.97 -12.89 -3.14
N ASP A 20 10.07 -13.79 -4.09
CA ASP A 20 11.23 -13.99 -4.96
C ASP A 20 10.84 -13.94 -6.45
N GLY A 21 11.80 -14.29 -7.31
CA GLY A 21 11.66 -14.25 -8.76
C GLY A 21 12.15 -12.96 -9.38
N GLU A 22 12.06 -12.87 -10.72
CA GLU A 22 12.58 -11.75 -11.51
C GLU A 22 12.11 -10.37 -11.03
N ARG A 23 10.85 -10.29 -10.58
CA ARG A 23 10.25 -9.05 -10.05
C ARG A 23 11.01 -8.48 -8.84
N PHE A 24 11.62 -9.33 -8.03
CA PHE A 24 12.33 -8.96 -6.81
C PHE A 24 13.84 -8.99 -6.97
N ALA A 25 14.35 -9.20 -8.19
CA ALA A 25 15.77 -9.17 -8.50
C ALA A 25 16.36 -7.80 -8.14
N GLY A 26 17.47 -7.82 -7.39
CA GLY A 26 18.14 -6.60 -6.94
C GLY A 26 17.56 -5.95 -5.67
N ILE A 27 16.42 -6.41 -5.15
CA ILE A 27 15.91 -5.93 -3.86
C ILE A 27 16.76 -6.54 -2.74
N ARG A 28 17.35 -5.67 -1.91
CA ARG A 28 18.09 -6.06 -0.70
C ARG A 28 17.18 -5.95 0.51
N ARG A 29 17.18 -6.98 1.33
CA ARG A 29 16.43 -7.07 2.60
C ARG A 29 17.42 -7.28 3.74
N ASP A 30 17.18 -6.61 4.86
CA ASP A 30 18.01 -6.77 6.07
C ASP A 30 17.55 -7.96 6.93
N TYR A 31 16.67 -8.82 6.40
CA TYR A 31 16.10 -10.00 7.03
C TYR A 31 16.04 -11.17 6.03
N GLY A 32 15.93 -12.38 6.57
CA GLY A 32 15.86 -13.61 5.78
C GLY A 32 14.49 -14.30 5.85
N SER A 33 14.34 -15.39 5.08
CA SER A 33 13.12 -16.20 5.08
C SER A 33 12.78 -16.80 6.45
N ALA A 34 13.79 -17.10 7.26
CA ALA A 34 13.60 -17.61 8.62
C ALA A 34 12.93 -16.56 9.55
N ASP A 35 13.29 -15.28 9.39
CA ASP A 35 12.69 -14.18 10.13
C ASP A 35 11.23 -14.00 9.75
N VAL A 36 10.94 -14.01 8.44
CA VAL A 36 9.56 -13.94 7.92
C VAL A 36 8.73 -15.11 8.45
N ALA A 37 9.24 -16.33 8.38
CA ALA A 37 8.55 -17.53 8.89
C ALA A 37 8.26 -17.43 10.40
N LYS A 38 9.20 -16.91 11.17
CA LYS A 38 9.07 -16.72 12.62
C LYS A 38 8.00 -15.67 12.96
N LEU A 39 7.92 -14.58 12.17
CA LEU A 39 7.02 -13.45 12.41
C LEU A 39 5.62 -13.68 11.83
N ALA A 40 5.46 -14.54 10.83
CA ALA A 40 4.17 -14.87 10.22
C ALA A 40 3.22 -15.65 11.14
N GLY A 41 3.73 -16.19 12.27
CA GLY A 41 2.94 -16.98 13.19
C GLY A 41 2.56 -18.35 12.61
N SER A 42 1.61 -19.01 13.28
CA SER A 42 1.17 -20.38 12.92
C SER A 42 -0.05 -20.41 11.98
N PHE A 43 -0.67 -19.26 11.74
CA PHE A 43 -1.90 -19.14 10.97
C PHE A 43 -1.77 -18.02 9.93
N ARG A 44 -2.10 -18.31 8.69
CA ARG A 44 -2.00 -17.35 7.58
C ARG A 44 -3.38 -16.93 7.10
N ILE A 45 -3.61 -15.65 7.01
CA ILE A 45 -4.78 -15.05 6.35
C ILE A 45 -4.43 -14.79 4.89
N ARG A 46 -5.35 -15.06 3.96
CA ARG A 46 -5.17 -14.72 2.54
C ARG A 46 -5.81 -13.37 2.24
N HIS A 47 -5.01 -12.46 1.73
CA HIS A 47 -5.43 -11.12 1.30
C HIS A 47 -5.67 -11.09 -0.22
N THR A 48 -6.67 -11.84 -0.69
CA THR A 48 -6.93 -12.09 -2.12
C THR A 48 -7.02 -10.81 -2.96
N LEU A 49 -7.63 -9.75 -2.43
CA LEU A 49 -7.74 -8.47 -3.14
C LEU A 49 -6.37 -7.82 -3.35
N ALA A 50 -5.57 -7.74 -2.31
CA ALA A 50 -4.21 -7.19 -2.38
C ALA A 50 -3.30 -8.05 -3.27
N GLU A 51 -3.37 -9.38 -3.14
CA GLU A 51 -2.57 -10.32 -3.93
C GLU A 51 -2.85 -10.18 -5.44
N LYS A 52 -4.12 -10.27 -5.85
CA LYS A 52 -4.53 -10.12 -7.25
C LYS A 52 -4.29 -8.70 -7.75
N GLY A 53 -4.60 -7.69 -6.95
CA GLY A 53 -4.37 -6.29 -7.29
C GLY A 53 -2.90 -5.98 -7.52
N ALA A 54 -2.01 -6.47 -6.65
CA ALA A 54 -0.56 -6.29 -6.80
C ALA A 54 0.00 -6.98 -8.05
N ALA A 55 -0.45 -8.19 -8.35
CA ALA A 55 -0.07 -8.91 -9.56
C ALA A 55 -0.52 -8.15 -10.81
N ARG A 56 -1.77 -7.66 -10.82
CA ARG A 56 -2.31 -6.87 -11.93
C ARG A 56 -1.60 -5.53 -12.09
N LEU A 57 -1.37 -4.79 -11.00
CA LEU A 57 -0.64 -3.53 -11.05
C LEU A 57 0.75 -3.73 -11.66
N TRP A 58 1.46 -4.76 -11.21
CA TRP A 58 2.78 -5.09 -11.77
C TRP A 58 2.71 -5.42 -13.26
N HIS A 59 1.73 -6.19 -13.68
CA HIS A 59 1.51 -6.48 -15.10
C HIS A 59 1.28 -5.19 -15.91
N LEU A 60 0.37 -4.31 -15.46
CA LEU A 60 0.11 -3.04 -16.13
C LEU A 60 1.36 -2.17 -16.26
N LEU A 61 2.15 -2.05 -15.19
CA LEU A 61 3.40 -1.28 -15.20
C LEU A 61 4.46 -1.82 -16.17
N ARG A 62 4.37 -3.11 -16.55
CA ARG A 62 5.32 -3.75 -17.47
C ARG A 62 4.86 -3.78 -18.92
N THR A 63 3.56 -3.76 -19.16
CA THR A 63 2.98 -3.99 -20.50
C THR A 63 2.34 -2.75 -21.12
N GLU A 64 1.89 -1.81 -20.30
CA GLU A 64 1.28 -0.59 -20.79
C GLU A 64 2.33 0.53 -20.97
N PRO A 65 2.20 1.37 -22.00
CA PRO A 65 3.09 2.52 -22.18
C PRO A 65 2.94 3.53 -21.03
N PHE A 66 1.77 3.63 -20.44
CA PHE A 66 1.47 4.34 -19.18
C PHE A 66 0.17 3.79 -18.59
N VAL A 67 0.01 3.93 -17.27
CA VAL A 67 -1.19 3.49 -16.56
C VAL A 67 -1.98 4.73 -16.12
N PRO A 68 -3.04 5.11 -16.84
CA PRO A 68 -3.83 6.27 -16.46
C PRO A 68 -4.58 6.02 -15.17
N THR A 69 -4.42 6.93 -14.22
CA THR A 69 -5.09 6.89 -12.91
C THR A 69 -5.57 8.28 -12.51
N LEU A 70 -6.64 8.32 -11.73
CA LEU A 70 -7.11 9.53 -11.07
C LEU A 70 -7.35 9.26 -9.60
N GLY A 71 -7.35 10.31 -8.78
CA GLY A 71 -7.69 10.24 -7.37
C GLY A 71 -9.18 9.88 -7.16
N ALA A 72 -9.46 9.00 -6.20
CA ALA A 72 -10.82 8.69 -5.76
C ALA A 72 -10.88 8.60 -4.24
N LEU A 73 -11.89 9.22 -3.64
CA LEU A 73 -12.18 9.14 -2.20
C LEU A 73 -13.42 8.32 -1.88
N THR A 74 -14.26 8.11 -2.88
CA THR A 74 -15.52 7.39 -2.73
C THR A 74 -15.61 6.22 -3.69
N GLY A 75 -16.39 5.21 -3.32
CA GLY A 75 -16.67 4.09 -4.21
C GLY A 75 -17.32 4.52 -5.53
N ASN A 76 -18.19 5.54 -5.49
CA ASN A 76 -18.82 6.02 -6.72
C ASN A 76 -17.81 6.68 -7.68
N GLN A 77 -16.87 7.48 -7.17
CA GLN A 77 -15.80 8.04 -8.01
C GLN A 77 -14.99 6.91 -8.66
N ALA A 78 -14.60 5.89 -7.88
CA ALA A 78 -13.87 4.74 -8.39
C ALA A 78 -14.66 3.98 -9.46
N LEU A 79 -15.96 3.73 -9.25
CA LEU A 79 -16.83 3.09 -10.24
C LEU A 79 -16.88 3.87 -11.55
N GLN A 80 -17.03 5.19 -11.48
CA GLN A 80 -17.05 6.03 -12.69
C GLN A 80 -15.71 6.02 -13.43
N GLN A 81 -14.59 6.01 -12.70
CA GLN A 81 -13.26 5.91 -13.29
C GLN A 81 -13.07 4.58 -14.03
N VAL A 82 -13.46 3.46 -13.41
CA VAL A 82 -13.38 2.14 -14.05
C VAL A 82 -14.29 2.07 -15.28
N LYS A 83 -15.52 2.56 -15.20
CA LYS A 83 -16.43 2.66 -16.36
C LYS A 83 -15.86 3.51 -17.50
N ALA A 84 -15.09 4.55 -17.15
CA ALA A 84 -14.41 5.41 -18.13
C ALA A 84 -13.14 4.78 -18.72
N GLY A 85 -12.77 3.56 -18.31
CA GLY A 85 -11.62 2.82 -18.85
C GLY A 85 -10.30 3.06 -18.11
N LEU A 86 -10.29 3.71 -16.92
CA LEU A 86 -9.09 3.81 -16.10
C LEU A 86 -8.74 2.42 -15.56
N LYS A 87 -7.44 2.07 -15.68
CA LYS A 87 -6.95 0.73 -15.35
C LYS A 87 -6.48 0.57 -13.91
N ALA A 88 -6.30 1.70 -13.20
CA ALA A 88 -5.90 1.73 -11.80
C ALA A 88 -6.53 2.94 -11.11
N ILE A 89 -6.52 2.95 -9.79
CA ILE A 89 -7.04 4.03 -8.94
C ILE A 89 -5.92 4.53 -8.06
N TYR A 90 -5.80 5.84 -7.93
CA TYR A 90 -4.90 6.47 -6.97
C TYR A 90 -5.68 6.95 -5.75
N LEU A 91 -5.16 6.68 -4.56
CA LEU A 91 -5.71 7.18 -3.31
C LEU A 91 -4.71 8.13 -2.66
N SER A 92 -4.98 9.41 -2.78
CA SER A 92 -4.13 10.50 -2.31
C SER A 92 -4.32 10.77 -0.83
N GLY A 93 -3.23 10.83 -0.07
CA GLY A 93 -3.22 11.27 1.32
C GLY A 93 -3.72 12.71 1.49
N TRP A 94 -3.36 13.60 0.57
CA TRP A 94 -3.86 14.97 0.55
C TRP A 94 -5.40 15.05 0.51
N GLN A 95 -6.03 14.27 -0.37
CA GLN A 95 -7.49 14.23 -0.44
C GLN A 95 -8.10 13.60 0.81
N VAL A 96 -7.46 12.57 1.37
CA VAL A 96 -7.91 11.94 2.62
C VAL A 96 -7.79 12.90 3.79
N ALA A 97 -6.72 13.68 3.88
CA ALA A 97 -6.56 14.73 4.90
C ALA A 97 -7.72 15.74 4.84
N ALA A 98 -8.10 16.16 3.63
CA ALA A 98 -9.17 17.15 3.45
C ALA A 98 -10.57 16.59 3.76
N ASP A 99 -10.94 15.42 3.20
CA ASP A 99 -12.35 15.03 3.11
C ASP A 99 -12.69 13.62 3.60
N ALA A 100 -11.71 12.76 3.91
CA ALA A 100 -12.00 11.34 4.13
C ALA A 100 -11.25 10.69 5.30
N ASN A 101 -10.67 11.49 6.19
CA ASN A 101 -9.99 10.95 7.36
C ASN A 101 -10.97 10.49 8.44
N THR A 102 -10.49 9.56 9.30
CA THR A 102 -11.31 8.95 10.35
C THR A 102 -11.57 9.87 11.56
N ALA A 103 -10.82 10.97 11.68
CA ALA A 103 -11.08 11.96 12.71
C ALA A 103 -12.29 12.86 12.41
N GLY A 104 -12.81 12.83 11.17
CA GLY A 104 -13.95 13.68 10.77
C GLY A 104 -13.60 15.18 10.76
N GLN A 105 -12.34 15.52 10.59
CA GLN A 105 -11.83 16.88 10.52
C GLN A 105 -11.29 17.18 9.12
N MET A 106 -11.11 18.46 8.82
CA MET A 106 -10.37 18.87 7.66
C MET A 106 -8.95 19.26 8.08
N TYR A 107 -7.96 18.52 7.60
CA TYR A 107 -6.56 18.78 7.87
C TYR A 107 -5.82 19.24 6.62
N PRO A 108 -4.77 20.10 6.79
CA PRO A 108 -3.78 20.25 5.75
C PRO A 108 -3.03 18.93 5.53
N ASP A 109 -2.42 18.78 4.37
CA ASP A 109 -1.62 17.59 4.03
C ASP A 109 -0.27 17.59 4.75
N GLN A 110 -0.29 17.30 6.04
CA GLN A 110 0.84 17.27 6.96
C GLN A 110 0.84 16.04 7.87
N SER A 111 0.21 14.94 7.44
CA SER A 111 0.09 13.70 8.22
C SER A 111 -0.51 13.88 9.62
N LEU A 112 -1.45 14.82 9.76
CA LEU A 112 -2.12 15.12 11.04
C LEU A 112 -3.36 14.24 11.27
N TYR A 113 -3.83 13.56 10.24
CA TYR A 113 -4.97 12.65 10.34
C TYR A 113 -4.54 11.27 10.84
N PRO A 114 -5.47 10.48 11.41
CA PRO A 114 -5.17 9.13 11.89
C PRO A 114 -4.64 8.21 10.79
N ALA A 115 -3.60 7.44 11.07
CA ALA A 115 -2.92 6.58 10.11
C ALA A 115 -3.83 5.51 9.47
N ASP A 116 -4.93 5.14 10.11
CA ASP A 116 -5.93 4.19 9.59
C ASP A 116 -6.85 4.78 8.51
N SER A 117 -6.79 6.08 8.27
CA SER A 117 -7.71 6.79 7.37
C SER A 117 -7.59 6.29 5.94
N VAL A 118 -6.39 6.21 5.38
CA VAL A 118 -6.17 5.72 4.01
C VAL A 118 -6.57 4.24 3.87
N PRO A 119 -6.17 3.31 4.76
CA PRO A 119 -6.67 1.93 4.73
C PRO A 119 -8.20 1.83 4.75
N ASN A 120 -8.88 2.65 5.53
CA ASN A 120 -10.36 2.67 5.58
C ASN A 120 -10.98 3.10 4.25
N VAL A 121 -10.40 4.07 3.54
CA VAL A 121 -10.88 4.48 2.22
C VAL A 121 -10.59 3.39 1.18
N VAL A 122 -9.43 2.75 1.19
CA VAL A 122 -9.12 1.58 0.33
C VAL A 122 -10.18 0.50 0.49
N ARG A 123 -10.52 0.16 1.73
CA ARG A 123 -11.55 -0.85 2.04
C ARG A 123 -12.92 -0.47 1.47
N ARG A 124 -13.33 0.80 1.62
CA ARG A 124 -14.60 1.31 1.08
C ARG A 124 -14.65 1.27 -0.45
N ILE A 125 -13.56 1.66 -1.12
CA ILE A 125 -13.47 1.61 -2.58
C ILE A 125 -13.55 0.16 -3.05
N ASN A 126 -12.75 -0.74 -2.48
CA ASN A 126 -12.78 -2.17 -2.82
C ASN A 126 -14.17 -2.79 -2.59
N ALA A 127 -14.88 -2.40 -1.53
CA ALA A 127 -16.26 -2.87 -1.29
C ALA A 127 -17.22 -2.44 -2.40
N ALA A 128 -17.09 -1.20 -2.91
CA ALA A 128 -17.90 -0.70 -4.02
C ALA A 128 -17.58 -1.42 -5.33
N LEU A 129 -16.30 -1.57 -5.67
CA LEU A 129 -15.86 -2.28 -6.88
C LEU A 129 -16.33 -3.74 -6.86
N ARG A 130 -16.18 -4.42 -5.72
CA ARG A 130 -16.66 -5.80 -5.56
C ARG A 130 -18.18 -5.89 -5.70
N ARG A 131 -18.93 -4.90 -5.23
CA ARG A 131 -20.39 -4.89 -5.41
C ARG A 131 -20.75 -4.70 -6.87
N ALA A 132 -20.05 -3.85 -7.62
CA ALA A 132 -20.27 -3.67 -9.05
C ALA A 132 -19.97 -4.95 -9.84
N ASP A 133 -18.88 -5.64 -9.51
CA ASP A 133 -18.55 -6.94 -10.07
C ASP A 133 -19.65 -7.99 -9.82
N GLN A 134 -20.14 -8.09 -8.58
CA GLN A 134 -21.24 -8.99 -8.23
C GLN A 134 -22.52 -8.70 -9.02
N ILE A 135 -22.86 -7.44 -9.22
CA ILE A 135 -24.02 -7.03 -10.00
C ILE A 135 -23.81 -7.42 -11.47
N ALA A 136 -22.66 -7.07 -12.07
CA ALA A 136 -22.36 -7.41 -13.45
C ALA A 136 -22.45 -8.91 -13.71
N VAL A 137 -21.86 -9.73 -12.84
CA VAL A 137 -21.95 -11.21 -12.93
C VAL A 137 -23.40 -11.69 -12.84
N SER A 138 -24.20 -11.14 -11.92
CA SER A 138 -25.60 -11.54 -11.73
C SER A 138 -26.50 -11.17 -12.93
N GLU A 139 -26.13 -10.15 -13.68
CA GLU A 139 -26.83 -9.68 -14.88
C GLU A 139 -26.29 -10.30 -16.18
N GLY A 140 -25.31 -11.19 -16.09
CA GLY A 140 -24.71 -11.87 -17.26
C GLY A 140 -23.72 -11.02 -18.05
N GLY A 141 -23.31 -9.85 -17.54
CA GLY A 141 -22.36 -8.92 -18.16
C GLY A 141 -20.93 -8.96 -17.60
N ALA A 142 -20.51 -10.06 -17.01
CA ALA A 142 -19.24 -10.21 -16.29
C ALA A 142 -17.98 -9.90 -17.11
N ASP A 143 -18.06 -9.99 -18.45
CA ASP A 143 -16.89 -9.97 -19.32
C ASP A 143 -16.57 -8.58 -19.90
N GLU A 144 -17.43 -7.58 -19.71
CA GLU A 144 -17.29 -6.26 -20.37
C GLU A 144 -16.42 -5.28 -19.57
N THR A 145 -16.39 -5.37 -18.24
CA THR A 145 -15.67 -4.42 -17.37
C THR A 145 -14.90 -5.13 -16.28
N GLU A 146 -13.61 -4.88 -16.23
CA GLU A 146 -12.79 -5.39 -15.13
C GLU A 146 -12.88 -4.46 -13.92
N TRP A 147 -13.86 -4.73 -13.05
CA TRP A 147 -14.20 -3.88 -11.91
C TRP A 147 -13.09 -3.78 -10.87
N MET A 148 -12.31 -4.85 -10.65
CA MET A 148 -11.30 -4.90 -9.58
C MET A 148 -10.00 -4.18 -9.99
N ALA A 149 -10.10 -2.89 -10.33
CA ALA A 149 -8.93 -2.05 -10.61
C ALA A 149 -7.99 -1.97 -9.40
N PRO A 150 -6.67 -2.16 -9.60
CA PRO A 150 -5.70 -2.07 -8.51
C PRO A 150 -5.63 -0.65 -7.94
N ILE A 151 -5.56 -0.56 -6.61
CA ILE A 151 -5.46 0.72 -5.89
C ILE A 151 -4.00 0.94 -5.48
N VAL A 152 -3.43 2.09 -5.84
CA VAL A 152 -2.16 2.61 -5.31
C VAL A 152 -2.49 3.62 -4.22
N ALA A 153 -2.03 3.36 -3.01
CA ALA A 153 -2.36 4.13 -1.82
C ALA A 153 -1.17 4.92 -1.27
N ASP A 154 -1.46 6.11 -0.77
CA ASP A 154 -0.51 7.01 -0.12
C ASP A 154 -0.29 6.59 1.34
N ALA A 155 0.95 6.31 1.71
CA ALA A 155 1.36 6.06 3.09
C ALA A 155 2.11 7.23 3.71
N GLU A 156 2.12 8.40 3.05
CA GLU A 156 2.83 9.59 3.54
C GLU A 156 4.31 9.25 3.82
N ALA A 157 4.87 9.81 4.89
CA ALA A 157 6.20 9.43 5.39
C ALA A 157 6.15 8.25 6.41
N GLY A 158 5.05 7.48 6.44
CA GLY A 158 4.89 6.33 7.32
C GLY A 158 4.33 6.63 8.71
N PHE A 159 3.91 7.86 9.00
CA PHE A 159 3.31 8.31 10.27
C PHE A 159 4.20 8.08 11.51
N GLY A 160 5.50 8.00 11.33
CA GLY A 160 6.45 7.82 12.42
C GLY A 160 7.70 7.05 12.00
N GLY A 161 8.11 6.11 12.84
CA GLY A 161 9.30 5.28 12.58
C GLY A 161 9.00 3.99 11.79
N PRO A 162 9.99 3.09 11.65
CA PRO A 162 9.84 1.83 10.91
C PRO A 162 8.69 0.94 11.42
N LEU A 163 8.41 0.93 12.72
CA LEU A 163 7.28 0.16 13.26
C LEU A 163 5.93 0.71 12.81
N ASN A 164 5.79 2.03 12.75
CA ASN A 164 4.58 2.65 12.20
C ASN A 164 4.38 2.28 10.73
N SER A 165 5.44 2.33 9.94
CA SER A 165 5.42 1.97 8.52
C SER A 165 5.09 0.49 8.30
N TYR A 166 5.59 -0.39 9.17
CA TYR A 166 5.26 -1.81 9.18
C TYR A 166 3.75 -2.04 9.42
N GLU A 167 3.19 -1.48 10.49
CA GLU A 167 1.78 -1.64 10.82
C GLU A 167 0.85 -0.97 9.78
N LEU A 168 1.25 0.19 9.26
CA LEU A 168 0.51 0.86 8.18
C LEU A 168 0.47 0.01 6.92
N MET A 169 1.60 -0.60 6.51
CA MET A 169 1.63 -1.49 5.35
C MET A 169 0.73 -2.71 5.55
N ARG A 170 0.72 -3.32 6.74
CA ARG A 170 -0.21 -4.41 7.06
C ARG A 170 -1.66 -3.97 6.88
N ALA A 171 -2.03 -2.83 7.46
CA ALA A 171 -3.39 -2.29 7.34
C ALA A 171 -3.79 -2.00 5.88
N MET A 172 -2.85 -1.53 5.04
CA MET A 172 -3.04 -1.32 3.60
C MET A 172 -3.30 -2.65 2.86
N ILE A 173 -2.53 -3.69 3.18
CA ILE A 173 -2.69 -5.03 2.61
C ILE A 173 -4.04 -5.64 3.01
N GLU A 174 -4.40 -5.57 4.28
CA GLU A 174 -5.69 -6.03 4.79
C GLU A 174 -6.86 -5.32 4.13
N ALA A 175 -6.71 -4.04 3.82
CA ALA A 175 -7.70 -3.25 3.08
C ALA A 175 -7.77 -3.60 1.59
N GLY A 176 -6.76 -4.27 1.03
CA GLY A 176 -6.70 -4.69 -0.36
C GLY A 176 -5.97 -3.72 -1.28
N ALA A 177 -5.02 -2.93 -0.77
CA ALA A 177 -4.14 -2.09 -1.60
C ALA A 177 -3.23 -2.96 -2.49
N ALA A 178 -3.08 -2.58 -3.74
CA ALA A 178 -2.22 -3.24 -4.72
C ALA A 178 -0.80 -2.70 -4.70
N GLY A 179 -0.67 -1.40 -4.50
CA GLY A 179 0.58 -0.68 -4.34
C GLY A 179 0.49 0.35 -3.23
N VAL A 180 1.62 0.64 -2.62
CA VAL A 180 1.73 1.63 -1.54
C VAL A 180 3.01 2.41 -1.73
N HIS A 181 2.95 3.73 -1.65
CA HIS A 181 4.16 4.56 -1.67
C HIS A 181 4.45 5.18 -0.32
N PHE A 182 5.73 5.26 -0.01
CA PHE A 182 6.28 5.99 1.13
C PHE A 182 7.25 7.04 0.63
N GLU A 183 7.24 8.20 1.28
CA GLU A 183 8.11 9.32 0.93
C GLU A 183 9.22 9.56 1.96
N ASP A 184 10.31 10.20 1.51
CA ASP A 184 11.52 10.46 2.28
C ASP A 184 11.45 11.71 3.16
N GLN A 185 10.26 12.22 3.45
CA GLN A 185 10.10 13.33 4.37
C GLN A 185 10.20 12.89 5.85
N LEU A 186 10.65 13.81 6.71
CA LEU A 186 10.53 13.62 8.16
C LEU A 186 9.05 13.61 8.55
N ALA A 187 8.58 12.51 9.12
CA ALA A 187 7.15 12.29 9.39
C ALA A 187 6.51 13.40 10.26
N SER A 188 7.24 13.91 11.25
CA SER A 188 6.78 15.00 12.13
C SER A 188 6.68 16.37 11.46
N GLU A 189 7.40 16.58 10.34
CA GLU A 189 7.48 17.84 9.62
C GLU A 189 6.94 17.74 8.18
N LYS A 190 6.22 16.66 7.90
CA LYS A 190 5.70 16.37 6.56
C LYS A 190 4.84 17.51 6.02
N LYS A 191 5.03 17.81 4.75
CA LYS A 191 4.26 18.80 4.02
C LYS A 191 3.83 18.26 2.65
N CYS A 192 2.74 18.79 2.12
CA CYS A 192 2.32 18.49 0.76
C CYS A 192 3.45 18.80 -0.25
N GLY A 193 3.56 18.00 -1.29
CA GLY A 193 4.66 18.06 -2.26
C GLY A 193 4.91 19.44 -2.88
N HIS A 194 3.89 20.29 -3.01
CA HIS A 194 4.01 21.64 -3.57
C HIS A 194 4.33 22.73 -2.52
N LEU A 195 4.33 22.41 -1.23
CA LEU A 195 4.64 23.36 -0.17
C LEU A 195 6.15 23.48 0.04
N GLY A 196 6.59 24.67 0.46
CA GLY A 196 7.94 24.91 0.94
C GLY A 196 8.17 24.35 2.35
N GLY A 197 9.45 24.26 2.75
CA GLY A 197 9.83 23.84 4.10
C GLY A 197 9.75 22.34 4.34
N LYS A 198 9.77 21.52 3.29
CA LYS A 198 9.89 20.07 3.39
C LYS A 198 11.26 19.69 3.96
N VAL A 199 11.28 18.77 4.91
CA VAL A 199 12.49 18.25 5.55
C VAL A 199 12.65 16.80 5.15
N LEU A 200 13.76 16.49 4.47
CA LEU A 200 14.08 15.12 4.11
C LEU A 200 14.78 14.37 5.27
N VAL A 201 14.68 13.09 5.24
CA VAL A 201 15.50 12.18 6.08
C VAL A 201 16.67 11.64 5.24
N PRO A 202 17.80 11.22 5.86
CA PRO A 202 18.87 10.53 5.16
C PRO A 202 18.38 9.27 4.44
N ILE A 203 19.03 8.93 3.33
CA ILE A 203 18.71 7.74 2.51
C ILE A 203 18.64 6.47 3.38
N ALA A 204 19.60 6.28 4.27
CA ALA A 204 19.62 5.11 5.16
C ALA A 204 18.37 5.03 6.06
N GLN A 205 17.80 6.16 6.47
CA GLN A 205 16.56 6.19 7.25
C GLN A 205 15.36 5.82 6.39
N HIS A 206 15.28 6.35 5.17
CA HIS A 206 14.20 6.00 4.23
C HIS A 206 14.26 4.51 3.83
N ILE A 207 15.45 3.97 3.60
CA ILE A 207 15.64 2.53 3.37
C ILE A 207 15.08 1.69 4.52
N ARG A 208 15.29 2.08 5.77
CA ARG A 208 14.70 1.37 6.93
C ARG A 208 13.17 1.39 6.90
N THR A 209 12.56 2.52 6.52
CA THR A 209 11.11 2.63 6.33
C THR A 209 10.62 1.67 5.24
N LEU A 210 11.29 1.65 4.10
CA LEU A 210 10.94 0.76 2.98
C LEU A 210 11.15 -0.72 3.32
N ASN A 211 12.23 -1.06 4.05
CA ASN A 211 12.48 -2.42 4.51
C ASN A 211 11.40 -2.88 5.51
N ALA A 212 10.95 -2.02 6.42
CA ALA A 212 9.87 -2.34 7.33
C ALA A 212 8.55 -2.60 6.59
N ALA A 213 8.22 -1.76 5.61
CA ALA A 213 7.06 -1.96 4.76
C ALA A 213 7.17 -3.25 3.92
N ARG A 214 8.36 -3.56 3.36
CA ARG A 214 8.59 -4.79 2.62
C ARG A 214 8.48 -6.02 3.51
N LEU A 215 9.01 -5.97 4.73
CA LEU A 215 8.88 -7.03 5.72
C LEU A 215 7.40 -7.34 6.02
N ALA A 216 6.58 -6.32 6.24
CA ALA A 216 5.14 -6.50 6.43
C ALA A 216 4.50 -7.25 5.27
N ALA A 217 4.80 -6.84 4.02
CA ALA A 217 4.25 -7.49 2.84
C ALA A 217 4.75 -8.94 2.65
N ASP A 218 6.01 -9.22 2.97
CA ASP A 218 6.56 -10.58 2.94
C ASP A 218 5.92 -11.48 4.01
N ILE A 219 5.66 -10.96 5.21
CA ILE A 219 4.97 -11.67 6.30
C ILE A 219 3.52 -11.96 5.91
N GLU A 220 2.80 -11.00 5.38
CA GLU A 220 1.43 -11.18 4.90
C GLU A 220 1.37 -12.00 3.59
N GLY A 221 2.53 -12.26 2.97
CA GLY A 221 2.66 -13.07 1.76
C GLY A 221 2.02 -12.44 0.54
N VAL A 222 1.98 -11.12 0.48
CA VAL A 222 1.43 -10.35 -0.63
C VAL A 222 2.56 -9.66 -1.39
N PRO A 223 2.65 -9.83 -2.71
CA PRO A 223 3.68 -9.18 -3.52
C PRO A 223 3.32 -7.70 -3.79
N THR A 224 2.98 -6.94 -2.76
CA THR A 224 2.59 -5.54 -2.87
C THR A 224 3.63 -4.73 -3.64
N VAL A 225 3.19 -3.88 -4.57
CA VAL A 225 4.08 -2.95 -5.26
C VAL A 225 4.45 -1.82 -4.29
N LEU A 226 5.67 -1.86 -3.78
CA LEU A 226 6.20 -0.82 -2.92
C LEU A 226 6.88 0.24 -3.78
N LEU A 227 6.37 1.48 -3.73
CA LEU A 227 6.91 2.60 -4.49
C LEU A 227 7.71 3.51 -3.55
N CYS A 228 8.95 3.76 -3.92
CA CYS A 228 9.81 4.72 -3.27
C CYS A 228 9.54 6.10 -3.86
N ARG A 229 8.88 6.98 -3.09
CA ARG A 229 8.69 8.38 -3.46
C ARG A 229 9.81 9.23 -2.86
N THR A 230 10.26 10.24 -3.61
CA THR A 230 11.18 11.26 -3.10
C THR A 230 10.62 12.65 -3.33
N ASP A 231 10.79 13.50 -2.36
CA ASP A 231 10.51 14.94 -2.43
C ASP A 231 11.78 15.79 -2.61
N ALA A 232 12.93 15.17 -2.91
CA ALA A 232 14.22 15.82 -3.06
C ALA A 232 14.28 16.90 -4.16
N TYR A 233 13.40 16.79 -5.17
CA TYR A 233 13.36 17.79 -6.27
C TYR A 233 13.14 19.22 -5.78
N SER A 234 12.36 19.42 -4.72
CA SER A 234 12.02 20.76 -4.23
C SER A 234 12.26 20.96 -2.73
N ALA A 235 12.69 19.92 -2.00
CA ALA A 235 13.07 20.07 -0.59
C ALA A 235 14.41 20.81 -0.47
N GLN A 236 14.50 21.67 0.54
CA GLN A 236 15.70 22.46 0.82
C GLN A 236 16.34 22.12 2.18
N LEU A 237 15.69 21.29 2.96
CA LEU A 237 16.12 20.91 4.30
C LEU A 237 16.28 19.39 4.39
N VAL A 238 17.25 18.99 5.17
CA VAL A 238 17.50 17.58 5.54
C VAL A 238 17.85 17.53 7.02
N THR A 239 17.46 16.45 7.71
CA THR A 239 17.70 16.33 9.15
C THR A 239 19.19 16.24 9.50
N THR A 240 19.99 15.66 8.60
CA THR A 240 21.45 15.52 8.72
C THR A 240 22.06 15.18 7.36
N ASP A 241 23.33 15.48 7.16
CA ASP A 241 24.12 15.26 5.94
C ASP A 241 25.04 14.03 6.01
N VAL A 242 24.62 13.00 6.73
CA VAL A 242 25.41 11.77 6.94
C VAL A 242 25.46 10.83 5.74
N ASP A 243 24.67 11.08 4.70
CA ASP A 243 24.70 10.28 3.48
C ASP A 243 26.02 10.45 2.72
N GLU A 244 26.50 9.37 2.13
CA GLU A 244 27.66 9.41 1.22
C GLU A 244 27.32 10.25 -0.02
N ARG A 245 28.29 11.06 -0.45
CA ARG A 245 28.16 11.94 -1.61
C ARG A 245 28.70 11.29 -2.87
#